data_9163521adb6c647c9971568c26e75aa5
#
_entry.id   9163521adb6c647c9971568c26e75aa5
#
_cell.length_a   1.000
_cell.length_b   1.000
_cell.length_c   1.000
_cell.angle_alpha   90.00
_cell.angle_beta   90.00
_cell.angle_gamma   90.00
#
_symmetry.space_group_name_H-M   'P 1'
#
loop_
_entity.id
_entity.type
_entity.pdbx_description
1 polymer ?
#
loop_
_entity_poly.entity_id
_entity_poly.type
_entity_poly.pdbx_seq_one_letter_code
_entity_poly.pdbx_strand_id
1 'polypeptide(L)'
;MEGMAPVTIPAGAMITEADVRFMQGMIAHHAQAVHMTRMAAGANASPRVLKLAQKIDLSQAGEIMLMQEWLAEYKQQVPDTSSWRGMSMPGMLTADELAKLEKARGQEFDRQFLTLMIKHHEGAIKMVADLFATPRAGQEVDISVFANDVETTQTAEIGLMLQMLAELR
;
A
#
# COMPACT_ATOMS: atom_id res chain seq x y z
N MET A 1 -0.27 -8.63 16.10
CA MET A 1 -0.79 -9.41 14.98
C MET A 1 -0.72 -10.88 15.30
N GLU A 2 -1.85 -11.48 15.55
CA GLU A 2 -1.93 -12.90 15.80
C GLU A 2 -1.52 -13.68 14.55
N GLY A 3 -0.76 -14.76 14.71
CA GLY A 3 -0.34 -15.63 13.62
C GLY A 3 0.92 -15.22 12.87
N MET A 4 1.54 -14.10 13.22
CA MET A 4 2.82 -13.71 12.60
C MET A 4 3.97 -14.41 13.32
N ALA A 5 4.94 -14.92 12.51
CA ALA A 5 6.13 -15.53 13.07
C ALA A 5 6.93 -14.52 13.90
N PRO A 6 7.57 -14.95 15.00
CA PRO A 6 8.46 -14.06 15.75
C PRO A 6 9.57 -13.51 14.85
N VAL A 7 9.92 -12.23 15.05
CA VAL A 7 11.02 -11.60 14.34
C VAL A 7 12.31 -11.85 15.09
N THR A 8 13.32 -12.38 14.38
CA THR A 8 14.67 -12.53 14.91
C THR A 8 15.61 -11.69 14.08
N ILE A 9 16.23 -10.69 14.69
CA ILE A 9 17.16 -9.80 14.01
C ILE A 9 18.54 -10.46 13.93
N PRO A 10 19.14 -10.58 12.73
CA PRO A 10 20.49 -11.13 12.59
C PRO A 10 21.51 -10.31 13.38
N ALA A 11 22.50 -10.99 13.97
CA ALA A 11 23.56 -10.31 14.72
C ALA A 11 24.27 -9.29 13.85
N GLY A 12 24.43 -8.07 14.38
CA GLY A 12 25.11 -6.97 13.67
C GLY A 12 24.26 -6.21 12.66
N ALA A 13 23.01 -6.65 12.39
CA ALA A 13 22.13 -5.93 11.50
C ALA A 13 21.61 -4.64 12.16
N MET A 14 21.52 -3.59 11.36
CA MET A 14 21.11 -2.25 11.83
C MET A 14 19.60 -2.04 11.63
N ILE A 15 18.81 -3.09 11.72
CA ILE A 15 17.35 -3.04 11.58
C ILE A 15 16.68 -3.38 12.91
N THR A 16 15.40 -3.01 13.01
CA THR A 16 14.59 -3.29 14.20
C THR A 16 13.42 -4.18 13.84
N GLU A 17 12.76 -4.75 14.86
CA GLU A 17 11.52 -5.49 14.64
C GLU A 17 10.46 -4.62 13.97
N ALA A 18 10.37 -3.33 14.34
CA ALA A 18 9.43 -2.40 13.72
C ALA A 18 9.70 -2.26 12.21
N ASP A 19 10.96 -2.23 11.79
CA ASP A 19 11.34 -2.19 10.39
C ASP A 19 10.82 -3.42 9.64
N VAL A 20 11.02 -4.60 10.21
CA VAL A 20 10.56 -5.86 9.61
C VAL A 20 9.03 -5.88 9.49
N ARG A 21 8.34 -5.53 10.58
CA ARG A 21 6.87 -5.49 10.59
C ARG A 21 6.32 -4.47 9.61
N PHE A 22 6.98 -3.31 9.47
CA PHE A 22 6.59 -2.30 8.49
C PHE A 22 6.65 -2.87 7.06
N MET A 23 7.76 -3.52 6.70
CA MET A 23 7.91 -4.09 5.35
C MET A 23 6.89 -5.20 5.10
N GLN A 24 6.68 -6.09 6.07
CA GLN A 24 5.69 -7.16 5.95
C GLN A 24 4.28 -6.60 5.80
N GLY A 25 3.92 -5.62 6.62
CA GLY A 25 2.60 -5.00 6.57
C GLY A 25 2.38 -4.20 5.29
N MET A 26 3.41 -3.49 4.82
CA MET A 26 3.29 -2.67 3.62
C MET A 26 3.19 -3.52 2.34
N ILE A 27 3.78 -4.73 2.32
CA ILE A 27 3.55 -5.68 1.21
C ILE A 27 2.05 -6.00 1.10
N ALA A 28 1.41 -6.35 2.21
CA ALA A 28 -0.02 -6.67 2.21
C ALA A 28 -0.87 -5.45 1.85
N HIS A 29 -0.52 -4.29 2.37
CA HIS A 29 -1.21 -3.03 2.08
C HIS A 29 -1.15 -2.71 0.57
N HIS A 30 0.05 -2.78 -0.02
CA HIS A 30 0.27 -2.57 -1.45
C HIS A 30 -0.47 -3.60 -2.30
N ALA A 31 -0.48 -4.87 -1.86
CA ALA A 31 -1.17 -5.93 -2.59
C ALA A 31 -2.67 -5.67 -2.71
N GLN A 32 -3.30 -5.11 -1.68
CA GLN A 32 -4.71 -4.69 -1.78
C GLN A 32 -4.88 -3.57 -2.81
N ALA A 33 -3.98 -2.58 -2.84
CA ALA A 33 -4.04 -1.51 -3.84
C ALA A 33 -3.94 -2.06 -5.26
N VAL A 34 -3.02 -3.00 -5.50
CA VAL A 34 -2.89 -3.65 -6.80
C VAL A 34 -4.18 -4.40 -7.18
N HIS A 35 -4.80 -5.07 -6.23
CA HIS A 35 -6.09 -5.73 -6.45
C HIS A 35 -7.16 -4.72 -6.89
N MET A 36 -7.21 -3.55 -6.25
CA MET A 36 -8.15 -2.49 -6.59
C MET A 36 -7.90 -1.91 -7.99
N THR A 37 -6.63 -1.62 -8.31
CA THR A 37 -6.28 -1.01 -9.60
C THR A 37 -6.69 -1.90 -10.78
N ARG A 38 -6.60 -3.21 -10.60
CA ARG A 38 -6.91 -4.17 -11.66
C ARG A 38 -8.40 -4.29 -11.96
N MET A 39 -9.25 -3.77 -11.09
CA MET A 39 -10.69 -3.70 -11.35
C MET A 39 -11.03 -2.67 -12.43
N ALA A 40 -10.21 -1.66 -12.63
CA ALA A 40 -10.51 -0.52 -13.49
C ALA A 40 -10.73 -0.93 -14.96
N ALA A 41 -9.96 -1.88 -15.46
CA ALA A 41 -10.04 -2.31 -16.86
C ALA A 41 -11.42 -2.88 -17.23
N GLY A 42 -12.06 -3.60 -16.31
CA GLY A 42 -13.37 -4.21 -16.54
C GLY A 42 -14.56 -3.40 -16.06
N ALA A 43 -14.30 -2.21 -15.49
CA ALA A 43 -15.31 -1.39 -14.82
C ALA A 43 -15.83 -0.21 -15.68
N ASN A 44 -15.42 -0.13 -16.92
CA ASN A 44 -15.72 1.05 -17.77
C ASN A 44 -15.30 2.36 -17.07
N ALA A 45 -14.12 2.35 -16.48
CA ALA A 45 -13.54 3.54 -15.86
C ALA A 45 -13.25 4.60 -16.91
N SER A 46 -13.27 5.88 -16.50
CA SER A 46 -12.86 6.96 -17.40
C SER A 46 -11.39 6.78 -17.81
N PRO A 47 -10.99 7.32 -18.99
CA PRO A 47 -9.59 7.21 -19.43
C PRO A 47 -8.58 7.74 -18.40
N ARG A 48 -8.90 8.82 -17.69
CA ARG A 48 -8.01 9.38 -16.67
C ARG A 48 -7.87 8.45 -15.47
N VAL A 49 -8.98 7.87 -15.01
CA VAL A 49 -8.96 6.93 -13.86
C VAL A 49 -8.22 5.65 -14.27
N LEU A 50 -8.48 5.15 -15.48
CA LEU A 50 -7.78 3.96 -15.97
C LEU A 50 -6.26 4.18 -16.03
N LYS A 51 -5.83 5.33 -16.54
CA LYS A 51 -4.41 5.68 -16.62
C LYS A 51 -3.78 5.80 -15.23
N LEU A 52 -4.49 6.43 -14.29
CA LEU A 52 -4.03 6.54 -12.91
C LEU A 52 -3.90 5.16 -12.26
N ALA A 53 -4.92 4.30 -12.44
CA ALA A 53 -4.90 2.95 -11.90
C ALA A 53 -3.70 2.15 -12.43
N GLN A 54 -3.40 2.25 -13.71
CA GLN A 54 -2.24 1.60 -14.32
C GLN A 54 -0.92 2.11 -13.73
N LYS A 55 -0.82 3.42 -13.51
CA LYS A 55 0.38 4.02 -12.88
C LYS A 55 0.56 3.52 -11.44
N ILE A 56 -0.51 3.51 -10.66
CA ILE A 56 -0.47 3.02 -9.28
C ILE A 56 -0.09 1.54 -9.25
N ASP A 57 -0.70 0.72 -10.12
CA ASP A 57 -0.37 -0.71 -10.23
C ASP A 57 1.12 -0.91 -10.47
N LEU A 58 1.66 -0.28 -11.48
CA LEU A 58 3.06 -0.42 -11.86
C LEU A 58 4.00 -0.02 -10.70
N SER A 59 3.73 1.12 -10.09
CA SER A 59 4.52 1.64 -8.97
C SER A 59 4.46 0.70 -7.76
N GLN A 60 3.28 0.29 -7.35
CA GLN A 60 3.12 -0.52 -6.15
C GLN A 60 3.54 -1.97 -6.34
N ALA A 61 3.34 -2.53 -7.52
CA ALA A 61 3.87 -3.86 -7.82
C ALA A 61 5.41 -3.87 -7.76
N GLY A 62 6.06 -2.82 -8.27
CA GLY A 62 7.50 -2.66 -8.16
C GLY A 62 7.97 -2.52 -6.72
N GLU A 63 7.24 -1.75 -5.91
CA GLU A 63 7.57 -1.57 -4.50
C GLU A 63 7.40 -2.87 -3.70
N ILE A 64 6.42 -3.70 -4.03
CA ILE A 64 6.28 -5.03 -3.42
C ILE A 64 7.56 -5.84 -3.64
N MET A 65 8.11 -5.83 -4.84
CA MET A 65 9.36 -6.55 -5.14
C MET A 65 10.53 -6.03 -4.30
N LEU A 66 10.66 -4.71 -4.15
CA LEU A 66 11.71 -4.12 -3.32
C LEU A 66 11.59 -4.57 -1.86
N MET A 67 10.37 -4.60 -1.33
CA MET A 67 10.14 -5.04 0.04
C MET A 67 10.44 -6.53 0.23
N GLN A 68 10.08 -7.36 -0.75
CA GLN A 68 10.39 -8.79 -0.72
C GLN A 68 11.91 -9.01 -0.72
N GLU A 69 12.64 -8.29 -1.55
CA GLU A 69 14.11 -8.36 -1.61
C GLU A 69 14.74 -7.94 -0.30
N TRP A 70 14.26 -6.83 0.29
CA TRP A 70 14.78 -6.35 1.57
C TRP A 70 14.60 -7.39 2.69
N LEU A 71 13.38 -7.97 2.79
CA LEU A 71 13.10 -9.00 3.78
C LEU A 71 13.98 -10.24 3.57
N ALA A 72 14.14 -10.67 2.33
CA ALA A 72 14.98 -11.82 2.02
C ALA A 72 16.45 -11.57 2.37
N GLU A 73 16.95 -10.37 2.10
CA GLU A 73 18.33 -9.97 2.44
C GLU A 73 18.58 -10.10 3.94
N TYR A 74 17.61 -9.70 4.76
CA TYR A 74 17.72 -9.79 6.22
C TYR A 74 17.19 -11.11 6.79
N LYS A 75 16.92 -12.09 5.93
CA LYS A 75 16.47 -13.44 6.32
C LYS A 75 15.17 -13.42 7.13
N GLN A 76 14.28 -12.51 6.76
CA GLN A 76 12.98 -12.37 7.38
C GLN A 76 11.89 -13.04 6.55
N GLN A 77 10.78 -13.39 7.21
CA GLN A 77 9.64 -13.97 6.52
C GLN A 77 9.06 -12.99 5.50
N VAL A 78 8.86 -13.47 4.26
CA VAL A 78 8.20 -12.72 3.18
C VAL A 78 6.74 -13.15 3.12
N PRO A 79 5.77 -12.26 3.44
CA PRO A 79 4.36 -12.64 3.38
C PRO A 79 3.92 -12.93 1.95
N ASP A 80 2.98 -13.86 1.81
CA ASP A 80 2.30 -14.07 0.54
C ASP A 80 1.49 -12.81 0.18
N THR A 81 1.47 -12.42 -1.09
CA THR A 81 0.73 -11.24 -1.53
C THR A 81 -0.78 -11.37 -1.38
N SER A 82 -1.31 -12.58 -1.23
CA SER A 82 -2.73 -12.81 -0.93
C SER A 82 -3.07 -12.64 0.56
N SER A 83 -2.06 -12.50 1.43
CA SER A 83 -2.25 -12.43 2.89
C SER A 83 -3.05 -11.20 3.35
N TRP A 84 -3.15 -10.16 2.52
CA TRP A 84 -3.91 -8.97 2.86
C TRP A 84 -5.37 -9.25 3.20
N ARG A 85 -5.93 -10.34 2.66
CA ARG A 85 -7.35 -10.69 2.90
C ARG A 85 -7.66 -10.98 4.37
N GLY A 86 -6.67 -11.40 5.15
CA GLY A 86 -6.84 -11.66 6.58
C GLY A 86 -6.23 -10.58 7.48
N MET A 87 -5.77 -9.47 6.90
CA MET A 87 -5.08 -8.42 7.64
C MET A 87 -5.90 -7.13 7.65
N SER A 88 -5.75 -6.34 8.73
CA SER A 88 -6.37 -5.03 8.84
C SER A 88 -5.30 -4.01 9.23
N MET A 89 -5.05 -3.06 8.34
CA MET A 89 -4.09 -1.98 8.54
C MET A 89 -4.73 -0.66 8.17
N PRO A 90 -4.16 0.47 8.62
CA PRO A 90 -4.75 1.80 8.34
C PRO A 90 -5.10 1.98 6.86
N GLY A 91 -6.31 2.45 6.60
CA GLY A 91 -6.78 2.78 5.25
C GLY A 91 -7.19 1.61 4.38
N MET A 92 -7.00 0.37 4.83
CA MET A 92 -7.44 -0.79 4.05
C MET A 92 -8.96 -0.84 3.92
N LEU A 93 -9.41 -1.32 2.75
CA LEU A 93 -10.82 -1.49 2.48
C LEU A 93 -11.36 -2.71 3.23
N THR A 94 -12.60 -2.58 3.69
CA THR A 94 -13.36 -3.71 4.22
C THR A 94 -13.83 -4.61 3.07
N ALA A 95 -14.27 -5.84 3.42
CA ALA A 95 -14.83 -6.76 2.44
C ALA A 95 -16.06 -6.16 1.73
N ASP A 96 -16.90 -5.42 2.46
CA ASP A 96 -18.05 -4.75 1.88
C ASP A 96 -17.65 -3.64 0.90
N GLU A 97 -16.67 -2.85 1.25
CA GLU A 97 -16.15 -1.80 0.36
C GLU A 97 -15.58 -2.39 -0.93
N LEU A 98 -14.81 -3.48 -0.81
CA LEU A 98 -14.26 -4.18 -1.98
C LEU A 98 -15.37 -4.75 -2.86
N ALA A 99 -16.39 -5.37 -2.27
CA ALA A 99 -17.51 -5.95 -3.00
C ALA A 99 -18.28 -4.87 -3.79
N LYS A 100 -18.52 -3.71 -3.17
CA LYS A 100 -19.17 -2.59 -3.84
C LYS A 100 -18.34 -2.04 -4.99
N LEU A 101 -17.03 -1.87 -4.76
CA LEU A 101 -16.11 -1.39 -5.79
C LEU A 101 -16.10 -2.34 -6.99
N GLU A 102 -16.06 -3.65 -6.73
CA GLU A 102 -16.03 -4.67 -7.76
C GLU A 102 -17.27 -4.63 -8.65
N LYS A 103 -18.42 -4.27 -8.09
CA LYS A 103 -19.69 -4.18 -8.83
C LYS A 103 -19.88 -2.82 -9.52
N ALA A 104 -19.20 -1.79 -9.10
CA ALA A 104 -19.37 -0.44 -9.63
C ALA A 104 -18.88 -0.34 -11.08
N ARG A 105 -19.55 0.50 -11.88
CA ARG A 105 -19.22 0.71 -13.29
C ARG A 105 -19.30 2.18 -13.63
N GLY A 106 -18.52 2.59 -14.63
CA GLY A 106 -18.57 3.95 -15.17
C GLY A 106 -18.19 4.99 -14.11
N GLN A 107 -18.93 6.10 -14.09
CA GLN A 107 -18.63 7.20 -13.16
C GLN A 107 -18.75 6.80 -11.70
N GLU A 108 -19.64 5.87 -11.37
CA GLU A 108 -19.75 5.38 -10.00
C GLU A 108 -18.49 4.61 -9.59
N PHE A 109 -17.91 3.82 -10.51
CA PHE A 109 -16.61 3.20 -10.24
C PHE A 109 -15.54 4.27 -10.01
N ASP A 110 -15.48 5.27 -10.86
CA ASP A 110 -14.49 6.35 -10.73
C ASP A 110 -14.58 7.01 -9.36
N ARG A 111 -15.79 7.34 -8.91
CA ARG A 111 -16.02 7.98 -7.62
C ARG A 111 -15.58 7.10 -6.46
N GLN A 112 -15.99 5.83 -6.46
CA GLN A 112 -15.62 4.90 -5.40
C GLN A 112 -14.13 4.62 -5.40
N PHE A 113 -13.54 4.37 -6.57
CA PHE A 113 -12.11 4.09 -6.70
C PHE A 113 -11.27 5.24 -6.14
N LEU A 114 -11.56 6.47 -6.55
CA LEU A 114 -10.82 7.64 -6.08
C LEU A 114 -10.97 7.83 -4.57
N THR A 115 -12.20 7.76 -4.06
CA THR A 115 -12.48 7.94 -2.63
C THR A 115 -11.75 6.89 -1.79
N LEU A 116 -11.85 5.62 -2.19
CA LEU A 116 -11.27 4.52 -1.43
C LEU A 116 -9.75 4.46 -1.57
N MET A 117 -9.21 4.80 -2.74
CA MET A 117 -7.77 4.83 -2.94
C MET A 117 -7.11 5.99 -2.18
N ILE A 118 -7.79 7.14 -2.06
CA ILE A 118 -7.33 8.24 -1.20
C ILE A 118 -7.21 7.75 0.25
N LYS A 119 -8.26 7.12 0.77
CA LYS A 119 -8.25 6.55 2.12
C LYS A 119 -7.13 5.54 2.30
N HIS A 120 -6.93 4.69 1.30
CA HIS A 120 -5.89 3.66 1.31
C HIS A 120 -4.49 4.30 1.37
N HIS A 121 -4.25 5.31 0.55
CA HIS A 121 -3.00 6.08 0.53
C HIS A 121 -2.73 6.80 1.85
N GLU A 122 -3.76 7.40 2.44
CA GLU A 122 -3.64 8.02 3.77
C GLU A 122 -3.19 7.01 4.82
N GLY A 123 -3.69 5.77 4.72
CA GLY A 123 -3.27 4.68 5.60
C GLY A 123 -1.80 4.34 5.45
N ALA A 124 -1.28 4.29 4.23
CA ALA A 124 0.15 4.04 3.99
C ALA A 124 1.01 5.14 4.60
N ILE A 125 0.60 6.41 4.44
CA ILE A 125 1.31 7.56 5.02
C ILE A 125 1.33 7.46 6.54
N LYS A 126 0.22 7.04 7.15
CA LYS A 126 0.18 6.81 8.60
C LYS A 126 1.16 5.71 9.01
N MET A 127 1.25 4.63 8.26
CA MET A 127 2.20 3.56 8.56
C MET A 127 3.65 4.05 8.51
N VAL A 128 3.98 4.91 7.54
CA VAL A 128 5.31 5.54 7.45
C VAL A 128 5.57 6.44 8.67
N ALA A 129 4.60 7.25 9.05
CA ALA A 129 4.72 8.12 10.23
C ALA A 129 4.93 7.31 11.51
N ASP A 130 4.19 6.21 11.66
CA ASP A 130 4.32 5.32 12.82
C ASP A 130 5.71 4.67 12.87
N LEU A 131 6.25 4.29 11.71
CA LEU A 131 7.61 3.74 11.63
C LEU A 131 8.63 4.73 12.17
N PHE A 132 8.63 5.95 11.66
CA PHE A 132 9.61 6.97 12.07
C PHE A 132 9.38 7.47 13.49
N ALA A 133 8.18 7.31 14.05
CA ALA A 133 7.89 7.64 15.46
C ALA A 133 8.38 6.55 16.42
N THR A 134 8.70 5.36 15.93
CA THR A 134 9.18 4.26 16.76
C THR A 134 10.68 4.43 16.99
N PRO A 135 11.15 4.37 18.26
CA PRO A 135 12.58 4.56 18.55
C PRO A 135 13.48 3.62 17.75
N ARG A 136 14.48 4.17 17.10
CA ARG A 136 15.49 3.47 16.28
C ARG A 136 14.97 2.85 14.98
N ALA A 137 13.67 2.89 14.74
CA ALA A 137 13.10 2.38 13.48
C ALA A 137 13.34 3.37 12.33
N GLY A 138 13.37 2.86 11.12
CA GLY A 138 13.54 3.66 9.91
C GLY A 138 14.94 4.24 9.70
N GLN A 139 15.94 3.74 10.43
CA GLN A 139 17.31 4.29 10.39
C GLN A 139 18.20 3.60 9.36
N GLU A 140 17.92 2.36 9.00
CA GLU A 140 18.67 1.67 7.96
C GLU A 140 18.42 2.37 6.62
N VAL A 141 19.47 2.51 5.80
CA VAL A 141 19.43 3.38 4.62
C VAL A 141 18.32 3.01 3.65
N ASP A 142 18.20 1.74 3.32
CA ASP A 142 17.25 1.31 2.29
C ASP A 142 15.80 1.47 2.75
N ILE A 143 15.49 1.14 3.99
CA ILE A 143 14.13 1.33 4.51
C ILE A 143 13.80 2.81 4.67
N SER A 144 14.78 3.63 5.07
CA SER A 144 14.59 5.07 5.18
C SER A 144 14.24 5.70 3.83
N VAL A 145 14.99 5.38 2.80
CA VAL A 145 14.73 5.86 1.44
C VAL A 145 13.38 5.35 0.94
N PHE A 146 13.12 4.06 1.10
CA PHE A 146 11.87 3.44 0.66
C PHE A 146 10.65 4.09 1.32
N ALA A 147 10.66 4.23 2.64
CA ALA A 147 9.53 4.80 3.37
C ALA A 147 9.28 6.27 2.99
N ASN A 148 10.33 7.05 2.81
CA ASN A 148 10.20 8.44 2.36
C ASN A 148 9.66 8.52 0.94
N ASP A 149 10.06 7.62 0.05
CA ASP A 149 9.54 7.57 -1.32
C ASP A 149 8.06 7.22 -1.35
N VAL A 150 7.62 6.26 -0.52
CA VAL A 150 6.20 5.92 -0.38
C VAL A 150 5.40 7.14 0.06
N GLU A 151 5.86 7.84 1.10
CA GLU A 151 5.17 9.03 1.59
C GLU A 151 5.06 10.10 0.51
N THR A 152 6.16 10.42 -0.16
CA THR A 152 6.21 11.47 -1.18
C THR A 152 5.29 11.15 -2.37
N THR A 153 5.40 9.94 -2.90
CA THR A 153 4.61 9.51 -4.06
C THR A 153 3.12 9.48 -3.72
N GLN A 154 2.77 8.89 -2.58
CA GLN A 154 1.36 8.74 -2.23
C GLN A 154 0.72 10.06 -1.83
N THR A 155 1.45 10.98 -1.21
CA THR A 155 0.97 12.32 -0.93
C THR A 155 0.64 13.06 -2.25
N ALA A 156 1.50 12.96 -3.25
CA ALA A 156 1.26 13.57 -4.55
C ALA A 156 0.03 12.94 -5.24
N GLU A 157 -0.12 11.63 -5.14
CA GLU A 157 -1.26 10.93 -5.73
C GLU A 157 -2.58 11.30 -5.04
N ILE A 158 -2.58 11.48 -3.74
CA ILE A 158 -3.76 11.97 -3.01
C ILE A 158 -4.20 13.33 -3.57
N GLY A 159 -3.27 14.25 -3.75
CA GLY A 159 -3.58 15.56 -4.32
C GLY A 159 -4.22 15.46 -5.70
N LEU A 160 -3.67 14.61 -6.56
CA LEU A 160 -4.23 14.37 -7.89
C LEU A 160 -5.63 13.73 -7.82
N MET A 161 -5.80 12.73 -6.96
CA MET A 161 -7.10 12.06 -6.81
C MET A 161 -8.17 12.97 -6.25
N LEU A 162 -7.83 13.85 -5.32
CA LEU A 162 -8.76 14.87 -4.80
C LEU A 162 -9.21 15.82 -5.92
N GLN A 163 -8.29 16.25 -6.77
CA GLN A 163 -8.61 17.08 -7.91
C GLN A 163 -9.53 16.35 -8.89
N MET A 164 -9.21 15.11 -9.22
CA MET A 164 -10.03 14.29 -10.12
C MET A 164 -11.43 14.06 -9.56
N LEU A 165 -11.53 13.82 -8.25
CA LEU A 165 -12.81 13.62 -7.57
C LEU A 165 -13.66 14.87 -7.60
N ALA A 166 -13.06 16.06 -7.42
CA ALA A 166 -13.76 17.34 -7.50
C ALA A 166 -14.30 17.63 -8.91
N GLU A 167 -13.67 17.08 -9.95
CA GLU A 167 -14.10 17.25 -11.35
C GLU A 167 -15.27 16.32 -11.73
N LEU A 168 -15.57 15.30 -10.91
CA LEU A 168 -16.71 14.41 -11.17
C LEU A 168 -18.01 15.11 -10.80
N ARG A 169 -19.00 14.99 -11.68
CA ARG A 169 -20.30 15.65 -11.50
C ARG A 169 -21.44 14.65 -11.62
#